data_961e3a8b44cde97212356747345808d8
#
_entry.id   961e3a8b44cde97212356747345808d8
#
_cell.length_a   1.000
_cell.length_b   1.000
_cell.length_c   1.000
_cell.angle_alpha   90.00
_cell.angle_beta   90.00
_cell.angle_gamma   90.00
#
_symmetry.space_group_name_H-M   'P 1'
#
loop_
_entity.id
_entity.type
_entity.pdbx_description
1 polymer ?
#
loop_
_entity_poly.entity_id
_entity_poly.type
_entity_poly.pdbx_seq_one_letter_code
_entity_poly.pdbx_strand_id
1 'polypeptide(L)'
;MKTAYLLVFDGLSDWEPGLAIAEINKSKKYQVKTIGLNQNTVTTVGGVSIVPDYTLDEINYGDAALFLLPGGELLEKSPLPPLVPVVRRFRKLEIPVAAICGPTVFLAPPW
;
A
#
# COMPACT_ATOMS: atom_id res chain seq x y z
N MET A 1 9.94 -8.91 13.38
CA MET A 1 8.74 -9.33 12.58
C MET A 1 8.72 -8.53 11.29
N LYS A 2 8.57 -9.21 10.18
CA LYS A 2 8.45 -8.54 8.88
C LYS A 2 7.13 -7.80 8.75
N THR A 3 7.12 -6.76 7.92
CA THR A 3 5.99 -5.85 7.78
C THR A 3 5.39 -5.92 6.37
N ALA A 4 4.07 -6.08 6.32
CA ALA A 4 3.29 -5.85 5.12
C ALA A 4 2.81 -4.38 5.16
N TYR A 5 3.28 -3.59 4.20
CA TYR A 5 2.89 -2.19 4.11
C TYR A 5 1.67 -2.03 3.22
N LEU A 6 0.66 -1.34 3.72
CA LEU A 6 -0.55 -1.02 2.98
C LEU A 6 -0.59 0.47 2.68
N LEU A 7 -0.63 0.83 1.40
CA LEU A 7 -0.83 2.22 1.01
C LEU A 7 -2.26 2.64 1.33
N VAL A 8 -2.42 3.77 2.01
CA VAL A 8 -3.73 4.34 2.31
C VAL A 8 -3.83 5.75 1.73
N PHE A 9 -5.00 6.10 1.25
CA PHE A 9 -5.28 7.39 0.59
C PHE A 9 -6.77 7.67 0.61
N ASP A 10 -7.16 8.91 0.36
CA ASP A 10 -8.57 9.28 0.29
C ASP A 10 -9.26 8.51 -0.84
N GLY A 11 -10.41 7.90 -0.54
CA GLY A 11 -11.16 7.13 -1.52
C GLY A 11 -10.71 5.68 -1.67
N LEU A 12 -9.83 5.20 -0.80
CA LEU A 12 -9.45 3.79 -0.73
C LEU A 12 -10.69 2.91 -0.60
N SER A 13 -10.77 1.85 -1.41
CA SER A 13 -11.84 0.86 -1.32
C SER A 13 -11.63 -0.06 -0.15
N ASP A 14 -12.46 0.04 0.89
CA ASP A 14 -12.29 -0.69 2.16
C ASP A 14 -12.27 -2.20 1.98
N TRP A 15 -13.12 -2.70 1.08
CA TRP A 15 -13.34 -4.14 0.91
C TRP A 15 -12.21 -4.84 0.17
N GLU A 16 -11.46 -4.15 -0.67
CA GLU A 16 -10.45 -4.79 -1.51
C GLU A 16 -9.27 -5.33 -0.71
N PRO A 17 -8.61 -4.54 0.16
CA PRO A 17 -7.50 -5.06 0.93
C PRO A 17 -7.94 -5.75 2.23
N GLY A 18 -9.20 -5.59 2.62
CA GLY A 18 -9.68 -5.98 3.95
C GLY A 18 -9.40 -7.44 4.30
N LEU A 19 -9.73 -8.36 3.39
CA LEU A 19 -9.51 -9.78 3.64
C LEU A 19 -8.01 -10.09 3.72
N ALA A 20 -7.22 -9.54 2.80
CA ALA A 20 -5.78 -9.79 2.76
C ALA A 20 -5.09 -9.34 4.05
N ILE A 21 -5.34 -8.11 4.50
CA ILE A 21 -4.71 -7.61 5.71
C ILE A 21 -5.18 -8.36 6.96
N ALA A 22 -6.45 -8.77 6.99
CA ALA A 22 -6.98 -9.55 8.10
C ALA A 22 -6.26 -10.89 8.21
N GLU A 23 -6.09 -11.59 7.10
CA GLU A 23 -5.40 -12.88 7.09
C GLU A 23 -3.91 -12.74 7.43
N ILE A 24 -3.26 -11.73 6.90
CA ILE A 24 -1.85 -11.46 7.20
C ILE A 24 -1.67 -11.20 8.69
N ASN A 25 -2.50 -10.35 9.26
CA ASN A 25 -2.39 -9.99 10.67
C ASN A 25 -2.72 -11.16 11.58
N LYS A 26 -3.73 -11.95 11.23
CA LYS A 26 -4.13 -13.14 12.01
C LYS A 26 -3.05 -14.21 12.04
N SER A 27 -2.21 -14.27 11.02
CA SER A 27 -1.14 -15.30 10.96
C SER A 27 -0.11 -15.12 12.07
N LYS A 28 0.01 -13.93 12.63
CA LYS A 28 1.00 -13.53 13.65
C LYS A 28 2.45 -13.69 13.19
N LYS A 29 2.67 -13.91 11.89
CA LYS A 29 4.00 -13.99 11.28
C LYS A 29 4.48 -12.65 10.77
N TYR A 30 3.53 -11.76 10.46
CA TYR A 30 3.77 -10.44 9.90
C TYR A 30 2.93 -9.41 10.63
N GLN A 31 3.37 -8.18 10.62
CA GLN A 31 2.52 -7.06 11.06
C GLN A 31 2.08 -6.25 9.85
N VAL A 32 0.93 -5.61 9.95
CA VAL A 32 0.43 -4.70 8.92
C VAL A 32 0.65 -3.28 9.40
N LYS A 33 1.27 -2.45 8.56
CA LYS A 33 1.44 -1.02 8.82
C LYS A 33 0.96 -0.24 7.63
N THR A 34 0.30 0.88 7.89
CA THR A 34 -0.24 1.75 6.83
C THR A 34 0.77 2.80 6.44
N ILE A 35 0.80 3.10 5.13
CA ILE A 35 1.67 4.13 4.55
C ILE A 35 0.81 5.17 3.87
N GLY A 36 0.96 6.43 4.25
CA GLY A 36 0.30 7.54 3.60
C GLY A 36 1.24 8.28 2.65
N LEU A 37 0.66 9.04 1.72
CA LEU A 37 1.42 9.95 0.86
C LEU A 37 1.98 11.11 1.69
N ASN A 38 1.30 11.42 2.78
CA ASN A 38 1.71 12.38 3.81
C ASN A 38 1.13 11.91 5.14
N GLN A 39 1.27 12.72 6.18
CA GLN A 39 0.82 12.36 7.52
C GLN A 39 -0.67 12.62 7.77
N ASN A 40 -1.38 13.16 6.79
CA ASN A 40 -2.78 13.52 6.97
C ASN A 40 -3.67 12.28 7.11
N THR A 41 -4.71 12.39 7.94
CA THR A 41 -5.75 11.38 8.03
C THR A 41 -6.43 11.24 6.67
N VAL A 42 -6.67 10.01 6.24
CA VAL A 42 -7.39 9.72 5.00
C VAL A 42 -8.74 9.10 5.32
N THR A 43 -9.69 9.24 4.40
CA THR A 43 -11.03 8.68 4.55
C THR A 43 -11.30 7.71 3.41
N THR A 44 -11.73 6.50 3.75
CA THR A 44 -12.06 5.46 2.78
C THR A 44 -13.41 5.72 2.11
N VAL A 45 -13.72 4.94 1.08
CA VAL A 45 -15.03 4.99 0.42
C VAL A 45 -16.16 4.72 1.43
N GLY A 46 -15.93 3.83 2.37
CA GLY A 46 -16.91 3.50 3.42
C GLY A 46 -16.99 4.52 4.56
N GLY A 47 -16.24 5.61 4.49
CA GLY A 47 -16.26 6.66 5.51
C GLY A 47 -15.39 6.38 6.72
N VAL A 48 -14.51 5.41 6.65
CA VAL A 48 -13.59 5.09 7.75
C VAL A 48 -12.36 6.00 7.67
N SER A 49 -12.03 6.64 8.81
CA SER A 49 -10.85 7.49 8.91
C SER A 49 -9.63 6.65 9.30
N ILE A 50 -8.54 6.83 8.60
CA ILE A 50 -7.28 6.14 8.86
C ILE A 50 -6.18 7.17 9.06
N VAL A 51 -5.48 7.06 10.18
CA VAL A 51 -4.24 7.82 10.40
C VAL A 51 -3.08 6.93 9.96
N PRO A 52 -2.33 7.30 8.93
CA PRO A 52 -1.22 6.47 8.48
C PRO A 52 -0.18 6.26 9.58
N ASP A 53 0.36 5.05 9.66
CA ASP A 53 1.45 4.76 10.60
C ASP A 53 2.73 5.48 10.18
N TYR A 54 2.99 5.52 8.87
CA TYR A 54 4.21 6.10 8.30
C TYR A 54 3.90 6.80 6.98
N THR A 55 4.85 7.59 6.52
CA THR A 55 4.83 8.16 5.16
C THR A 55 5.74 7.34 4.24
N LEU A 56 5.69 7.63 2.93
CA LEU A 56 6.47 6.87 1.94
C LEU A 56 7.98 6.88 2.22
N ASP A 57 8.51 7.98 2.72
CA ASP A 57 9.95 8.12 3.01
C ASP A 57 10.36 7.45 4.32
N GLU A 58 9.39 6.97 5.10
CA GLU A 58 9.66 6.29 6.36
C GLU A 58 9.63 4.76 6.25
N ILE A 59 9.44 4.21 5.04
CA ILE A 59 9.41 2.77 4.84
C ILE A 59 10.76 2.15 5.21
N ASN A 60 10.71 1.12 6.07
CA ASN A 60 11.89 0.32 6.38
C ASN A 60 11.95 -0.88 5.43
N TYR A 61 12.72 -0.76 4.36
CA TYR A 61 12.83 -1.81 3.35
C TYR A 61 13.49 -3.08 3.91
N GLY A 62 14.30 -2.96 4.94
CA GLY A 62 14.93 -4.11 5.57
C GLY A 62 13.94 -5.07 6.25
N ASP A 63 12.83 -4.53 6.72
CA ASP A 63 11.77 -5.31 7.37
C ASP A 63 10.55 -5.54 6.47
N ALA A 64 10.57 -5.02 5.25
CA ALA A 64 9.43 -5.12 4.37
C ALA A 64 9.29 -6.52 3.77
N ALA A 65 8.09 -7.10 3.90
CA ALA A 65 7.74 -8.38 3.31
C ALA A 65 6.85 -8.23 2.09
N LEU A 66 6.08 -7.14 2.02
CA LEU A 66 5.07 -6.93 0.98
C LEU A 66 4.69 -5.45 0.94
N PHE A 67 4.44 -4.94 -0.26
CA PHE A 67 3.79 -3.65 -0.45
C PHE A 67 2.46 -3.86 -1.14
N LEU A 68 1.37 -3.51 -0.47
CA LEU A 68 0.01 -3.73 -0.96
C LEU A 68 -0.59 -2.40 -1.43
N LEU A 69 -0.97 -2.36 -2.71
CA LEU A 69 -1.59 -1.21 -3.36
C LEU A 69 -3.07 -1.51 -3.58
N PRO A 70 -3.96 -1.03 -2.71
CA PRO A 70 -5.39 -1.30 -2.86
C PRO A 70 -6.00 -0.44 -3.96
N GLY A 71 -7.19 -0.83 -4.43
CA GLY A 71 -7.94 -0.06 -5.39
C GLY A 71 -8.52 1.21 -4.80
N GLY A 72 -8.84 2.13 -5.67
CA GLY A 72 -9.45 3.40 -5.34
C GLY A 72 -9.31 4.35 -6.51
N GLU A 73 -10.22 5.31 -6.60
CA GLU A 73 -10.30 6.20 -7.75
C GLU A 73 -8.98 6.96 -7.99
N LEU A 74 -8.29 7.32 -6.93
CA LEU A 74 -7.04 8.06 -7.02
C LEU A 74 -5.98 7.31 -7.83
N LEU A 75 -5.90 5.98 -7.69
CA LEU A 75 -4.90 5.16 -8.37
C LEU A 75 -5.36 4.60 -9.70
N GLU A 76 -6.65 4.72 -10.02
CA GLU A 76 -7.19 4.18 -11.27
C GLU A 76 -6.83 5.02 -12.49
N LYS A 77 -6.63 6.31 -12.31
CA LYS A 77 -6.48 7.26 -13.42
C LYS A 77 -5.06 7.33 -13.96
N SER A 78 -4.07 7.27 -13.12
CA SER A 78 -2.67 7.34 -13.53
C SER A 78 -1.74 7.03 -12.35
N PRO A 79 -0.49 6.61 -12.64
CA PRO A 79 0.51 6.47 -11.60
C PRO A 79 0.72 7.78 -10.86
N LEU A 80 0.73 7.74 -9.53
CA LEU A 80 1.09 8.89 -8.72
C LEU A 80 2.62 9.03 -8.72
N PRO A 81 3.17 10.17 -9.15
CA PRO A 81 4.62 10.35 -9.20
C PRO A 81 5.38 9.96 -7.93
N PRO A 82 4.88 10.27 -6.71
CA PRO A 82 5.59 9.87 -5.49
C PRO A 82 5.72 8.36 -5.30
N LEU A 83 4.83 7.56 -5.89
CA LEU A 83 4.87 6.10 -5.77
C LEU A 83 5.89 5.44 -6.69
N VAL A 84 6.24 6.08 -7.80
CA VAL A 84 7.12 5.50 -8.81
C VAL A 84 8.46 5.05 -8.22
N PRO A 85 9.23 5.91 -7.51
CA PRO A 85 10.50 5.47 -6.95
C PRO A 85 10.33 4.41 -5.86
N VAL A 86 9.23 4.45 -5.12
CA VAL A 86 8.96 3.47 -4.05
C VAL A 86 8.72 2.08 -4.65
N VAL A 87 7.85 1.98 -5.65
CA VAL A 87 7.56 0.71 -6.32
C VAL A 87 8.82 0.16 -6.98
N ARG A 88 9.59 1.01 -7.64
CA ARG A 88 10.87 0.61 -8.26
C ARG A 88 11.83 0.04 -7.22
N ARG A 89 11.92 0.64 -6.07
CA ARG A 89 12.81 0.16 -5.01
C ARG A 89 12.37 -1.20 -4.47
N PHE A 90 11.07 -1.40 -4.23
CA PHE A 90 10.56 -2.72 -3.83
C PHE A 90 10.92 -3.78 -4.86
N ARG A 91 10.71 -3.49 -6.14
CA ARG A 91 11.02 -4.44 -7.22
C ARG A 91 12.51 -4.72 -7.33
N LYS A 92 13.34 -3.70 -7.22
CA LYS A 92 14.80 -3.86 -7.25
C LYS A 92 15.31 -4.74 -6.11
N LEU A 93 14.69 -4.64 -4.93
CA LEU A 93 15.02 -5.45 -3.77
C LEU A 93 14.32 -6.81 -3.78
N GLU A 94 13.56 -7.10 -4.83
CA GLU A 94 12.80 -8.35 -4.97
C GLU A 94 11.79 -8.56 -3.84
N ILE A 95 11.23 -7.47 -3.33
CA ILE A 95 10.14 -7.51 -2.35
C ILE A 95 8.82 -7.46 -3.11
N PRO A 96 7.90 -8.41 -2.87
CA PRO A 96 6.63 -8.45 -3.59
C PRO A 96 5.82 -7.16 -3.47
N VAL A 97 5.24 -6.75 -4.59
CA VAL A 97 4.25 -5.67 -4.66
C VAL A 97 2.97 -6.28 -5.19
N ALA A 98 1.89 -6.18 -4.41
CA ALA A 98 0.59 -6.69 -4.81
C ALA A 98 -0.34 -5.52 -5.06
N ALA A 99 -1.01 -5.50 -6.20
CA ALA A 99 -1.95 -4.46 -6.58
C ALA A 99 -3.32 -5.06 -6.85
N ILE A 100 -4.37 -4.30 -6.52
CA ILE A 100 -5.76 -4.72 -6.67
C ILE A 100 -6.48 -3.72 -7.57
N CYS A 101 -7.20 -4.19 -8.57
CA CYS A 101 -7.96 -3.37 -9.53
C CYS A 101 -7.10 -2.36 -10.29
N GLY A 102 -7.46 -1.07 -10.23
CA GLY A 102 -6.78 0.00 -10.94
C GLY A 102 -5.27 0.05 -10.73
N PRO A 103 -4.74 -0.12 -9.50
CA PRO A 103 -3.29 -0.12 -9.28
C PRO A 103 -2.50 -1.17 -10.04
N THR A 104 -3.12 -2.20 -10.60
CA THR A 104 -2.41 -3.20 -11.39
C THR A 104 -1.68 -2.57 -12.57
N VAL A 105 -2.14 -1.46 -13.08
CA VAL A 105 -1.47 -0.74 -14.17
C VAL A 105 -0.08 -0.24 -13.77
N PHE A 106 0.16 -0.03 -12.48
CA PHE A 106 1.49 0.35 -11.96
C PHE A 106 2.50 -0.77 -12.08
N LEU A 107 2.05 -2.00 -12.23
CA LEU A 107 2.95 -3.16 -12.30
C LEU A 107 3.35 -3.49 -13.73
N ALA A 108 2.77 -2.79 -14.70
CA ALA A 108 3.16 -2.93 -16.09
C ALA A 108 4.46 -2.15 -16.35
N PRO A 109 5.30 -2.59 -17.33
CA PRO A 109 6.50 -1.83 -17.68
C PRO A 109 6.17 -0.35 -17.89
N PRO A 110 7.12 0.57 -17.57
CA PRO A 110 8.58 0.36 -17.44
C PRO A 110 9.14 0.22 -16.01
N TRP A 111 8.38 -0.24 -15.08
CA TRP A 111 8.90 -0.40 -13.70
C TRP A 111 10.26 -1.07 -13.58
#